data_524200f22d58e089bc22b3f98fb8dc3e
#
_entry.id   524200f22d58e089bc22b3f98fb8dc3e
#
_cell.length_a   1.000
_cell.length_b   1.000
_cell.length_c   1.000
_cell.angle_alpha   90.00
_cell.angle_beta   90.00
_cell.angle_gamma   90.00
#
_symmetry.space_group_name_H-M   'P 1'
#
loop_
_entity.id
_entity.type
_entity.pdbx_description
1 polymer ?
#
loop_
_entity_poly.entity_id
_entity_poly.type
_entity_poly.pdbx_seq_one_letter_code
_entity_poly.pdbx_strand_id
1 'polypeptide(L)'
;MINNSTILLTGGSGYIGSHIKQFFETDGAKVVSPSRSECDLSTIGSIWKYLESLHSSGVSIDYIVNNAAIQTVGELAAMAPESIAEIMQVNFSAIAETYAFVKSSSWVVQSIVNISSVEAVHARVGHAIYGASKAALESLTRSAAIELAPTRSNALRLGLISRPGIKSSWPEGVNSWEKSTPLHRMGDLADVTKALQFLLSAPWITGEILTVDGGNSASPNW
;
A
#
# COMPACT_ATOMS: atom_id res chain seq x y z
N MET A 1 -4.51 9.80 -18.48
CA MET A 1 -5.77 9.54 -17.76
C MET A 1 -5.82 8.04 -17.47
N ILE A 2 -6.27 7.63 -16.28
CA ILE A 2 -6.34 6.22 -15.86
C ILE A 2 -7.63 5.53 -16.38
N ASN A 3 -8.56 6.30 -16.92
CA ASN A 3 -9.76 5.77 -17.59
C ASN A 3 -9.40 4.80 -18.72
N ASN A 4 -10.21 3.78 -18.90
CA ASN A 4 -10.00 2.66 -19.85
C ASN A 4 -8.76 1.80 -19.59
N SER A 5 -8.14 1.89 -18.41
CA SER A 5 -7.01 1.05 -18.00
C SER A 5 -7.46 -0.07 -17.07
N THR A 6 -6.62 -1.09 -16.93
CA THR A 6 -6.81 -2.17 -15.95
C THR A 6 -5.86 -1.98 -14.78
N ILE A 7 -6.41 -1.90 -13.56
CA ILE A 7 -5.67 -1.75 -12.31
C ILE A 7 -5.75 -3.05 -11.53
N LEU A 8 -4.61 -3.64 -11.17
CA LEU A 8 -4.55 -4.67 -10.15
C LEU A 8 -4.49 -4.01 -8.77
N LEU A 9 -5.44 -4.34 -7.90
CA LEU A 9 -5.52 -3.80 -6.53
C LEU A 9 -5.54 -4.94 -5.53
N THR A 10 -4.53 -5.06 -4.68
CA THR A 10 -4.57 -5.99 -3.54
C THR A 10 -5.33 -5.38 -2.37
N GLY A 11 -6.08 -6.23 -1.63
CA GLY A 11 -6.84 -5.77 -0.46
C GLY A 11 -8.02 -4.85 -0.77
N GLY A 12 -8.65 -5.00 -1.95
CA GLY A 12 -9.79 -4.18 -2.37
C GLY A 12 -11.09 -4.38 -1.56
N SER A 13 -11.14 -5.40 -0.70
CA SER A 13 -12.25 -5.59 0.25
C SER A 13 -12.05 -4.82 1.58
N GLY A 14 -10.84 -4.31 1.85
CA GLY A 14 -10.54 -3.52 3.04
C GLY A 14 -11.09 -2.09 2.97
N TYR A 15 -11.03 -1.36 4.09
CA TYR A 15 -11.60 -0.01 4.20
C TYR A 15 -11.02 0.98 3.17
N ILE A 16 -9.71 1.07 3.07
CA ILE A 16 -9.03 1.94 2.07
C ILE A 16 -9.20 1.34 0.67
N GLY A 17 -8.99 0.03 0.54
CA GLY A 17 -9.02 -0.64 -0.76
C GLY A 17 -10.39 -0.58 -1.45
N SER A 18 -11.49 -0.73 -0.71
CA SER A 18 -12.84 -0.63 -1.29
C SER A 18 -13.13 0.77 -1.85
N HIS A 19 -12.63 1.81 -1.19
CA HIS A 19 -12.75 3.17 -1.68
C HIS A 19 -11.85 3.44 -2.90
N ILE A 20 -10.61 2.95 -2.89
CA ILE A 20 -9.72 3.00 -4.06
C ILE A 20 -10.40 2.32 -5.26
N LYS A 21 -10.96 1.12 -5.06
CA LYS A 21 -11.68 0.38 -6.09
C LYS A 21 -12.82 1.22 -6.67
N GLN A 22 -13.72 1.70 -5.82
CA GLN A 22 -14.87 2.50 -6.24
C GLN A 22 -14.45 3.78 -6.96
N PHE A 23 -13.42 4.47 -6.47
CA PHE A 23 -12.91 5.71 -7.07
C PHE A 23 -12.47 5.49 -8.53
N PHE A 24 -11.63 4.49 -8.78
CA PHE A 24 -11.13 4.24 -10.13
C PHE A 24 -12.17 3.60 -11.05
N GLU A 25 -13.06 2.75 -10.55
CA GLU A 25 -14.20 2.23 -11.34
C GLU A 25 -15.14 3.36 -11.77
N THR A 26 -15.38 4.35 -10.91
CA THR A 26 -16.18 5.55 -11.25
C THR A 26 -15.48 6.42 -12.31
N ASP A 27 -14.14 6.45 -12.31
CA ASP A 27 -13.32 7.16 -13.32
C ASP A 27 -13.14 6.34 -14.62
N GLY A 28 -13.81 5.18 -14.76
CA GLY A 28 -13.84 4.36 -15.95
C GLY A 28 -12.70 3.35 -16.10
N ALA A 29 -11.94 3.07 -15.04
CA ALA A 29 -10.95 2.00 -15.03
C ALA A 29 -11.59 0.65 -14.70
N LYS A 30 -11.02 -0.44 -15.20
CA LYS A 30 -11.32 -1.80 -14.75
C LYS A 30 -10.43 -2.15 -13.55
N VAL A 31 -11.02 -2.47 -12.39
CA VAL A 31 -10.25 -2.88 -11.22
C VAL A 31 -10.33 -4.39 -11.00
N VAL A 32 -9.19 -5.06 -11.14
CA VAL A 32 -8.99 -6.47 -10.82
C VAL A 32 -8.50 -6.54 -9.38
N SER A 33 -9.31 -7.11 -8.49
CA SER A 33 -8.98 -7.17 -7.06
C SER A 33 -9.34 -8.53 -6.49
N PRO A 34 -8.33 -9.42 -6.27
CA PRO A 34 -8.60 -10.74 -5.74
C PRO A 34 -9.13 -10.67 -4.31
N SER A 35 -10.06 -11.56 -4.01
CA SER A 35 -10.42 -11.88 -2.64
C SER A 35 -9.30 -12.69 -1.96
N ARG A 36 -9.35 -12.81 -0.62
CA ARG A 36 -8.39 -13.65 0.09
C ARG A 36 -8.49 -15.13 -0.31
N SER A 37 -9.67 -15.62 -0.67
CA SER A 37 -9.85 -17.00 -1.13
C SER A 37 -9.28 -17.26 -2.52
N GLU A 38 -9.16 -16.24 -3.38
CA GLU A 38 -8.54 -16.35 -4.71
C GLU A 38 -7.01 -16.17 -4.63
N CYS A 39 -6.54 -15.31 -3.72
CA CYS A 39 -5.12 -15.01 -3.55
C CYS A 39 -4.83 -14.66 -2.08
N ASP A 40 -4.45 -15.65 -1.27
CA ASP A 40 -4.01 -15.42 0.10
C ASP A 40 -2.53 -15.02 0.14
N LEU A 41 -2.28 -13.73 0.31
CA LEU A 41 -0.93 -13.17 0.36
C LEU A 41 -0.07 -13.68 1.53
N SER A 42 -0.67 -14.31 2.54
CA SER A 42 0.08 -14.98 3.62
C SER A 42 0.73 -16.28 3.16
N THR A 43 0.30 -16.84 2.03
CA THR A 43 0.85 -18.05 1.42
C THR A 43 1.89 -17.69 0.37
N ILE A 44 3.12 -18.16 0.56
CA ILE A 44 4.25 -17.95 -0.37
C ILE A 44 3.87 -18.45 -1.78
N GLY A 45 4.14 -17.63 -2.78
CA GLY A 45 3.84 -17.93 -4.19
C GLY A 45 2.37 -17.83 -4.59
N SER A 46 1.46 -17.47 -3.67
CA SER A 46 0.03 -17.31 -3.99
C SER A 46 -0.19 -16.18 -4.98
N ILE A 47 0.44 -15.03 -4.76
CA ILE A 47 0.34 -13.90 -5.68
C ILE A 47 0.95 -14.22 -7.04
N TRP A 48 2.07 -14.91 -7.08
CA TRP A 48 2.69 -15.34 -8.34
C TRP A 48 1.72 -16.18 -9.18
N LYS A 49 1.15 -17.23 -8.58
CA LYS A 49 0.18 -18.11 -9.27
C LYS A 49 -1.05 -17.35 -9.75
N TYR A 50 -1.54 -16.40 -8.94
CA TYR A 50 -2.68 -15.57 -9.33
C TYR A 50 -2.35 -14.68 -10.55
N LEU A 51 -1.19 -14.02 -10.56
CA LEU A 51 -0.73 -13.19 -11.67
C LEU A 51 -0.50 -14.03 -12.93
N GLU A 52 0.06 -15.23 -12.78
CA GLU A 52 0.27 -16.20 -13.88
C GLU A 52 -1.08 -16.63 -14.50
N SER A 53 -2.10 -16.86 -13.68
CA SER A 53 -3.44 -17.21 -14.18
C SER A 53 -4.09 -16.05 -14.94
N LEU A 54 -3.95 -14.81 -14.47
CA LEU A 54 -4.42 -13.62 -15.18
C LEU A 54 -3.70 -13.46 -16.53
N HIS A 55 -2.38 -13.57 -16.53
CA HIS A 55 -1.56 -13.45 -17.71
C HIS A 55 -1.92 -14.53 -18.75
N SER A 56 -2.07 -15.79 -18.32
CA SER A 56 -2.46 -16.91 -19.19
C SER A 56 -3.88 -16.77 -19.76
N SER A 57 -4.76 -16.04 -19.03
CA SER A 57 -6.12 -15.72 -19.50
C SER A 57 -6.17 -14.50 -20.44
N GLY A 58 -5.02 -13.95 -20.83
CA GLY A 58 -4.93 -12.78 -21.71
C GLY A 58 -5.27 -11.45 -21.05
N VAL A 59 -5.33 -11.39 -19.70
CA VAL A 59 -5.54 -10.13 -18.98
C VAL A 59 -4.25 -9.34 -18.95
N SER A 60 -4.29 -8.09 -19.44
CA SER A 60 -3.19 -7.13 -19.32
C SER A 60 -3.46 -6.18 -18.16
N ILE A 61 -2.42 -5.85 -17.40
CA ILE A 61 -2.46 -4.93 -16.28
C ILE A 61 -1.63 -3.69 -16.62
N ASP A 62 -2.27 -2.51 -16.55
CA ASP A 62 -1.63 -1.22 -16.81
C ASP A 62 -1.04 -0.61 -15.53
N TYR A 63 -1.71 -0.79 -14.39
CA TYR A 63 -1.32 -0.23 -13.10
C TYR A 63 -1.46 -1.26 -11.99
N ILE A 64 -0.61 -1.16 -10.97
CA ILE A 64 -0.68 -2.01 -9.78
C ILE A 64 -0.72 -1.15 -8.52
N VAL A 65 -1.65 -1.45 -7.62
CA VAL A 65 -1.74 -0.85 -6.30
C VAL A 65 -1.63 -1.94 -5.24
N ASN A 66 -0.48 -1.98 -4.56
CA ASN A 66 -0.23 -2.88 -3.45
C ASN A 66 -0.75 -2.23 -2.15
N ASN A 67 -2.02 -2.52 -1.82
CA ASN A 67 -2.71 -1.93 -0.67
C ASN A 67 -2.93 -2.94 0.47
N ALA A 68 -3.01 -4.24 0.19
CA ALA A 68 -3.18 -5.24 1.23
C ALA A 68 -2.06 -5.17 2.27
N ALA A 69 -2.42 -5.23 3.54
CA ALA A 69 -1.46 -5.24 4.64
C ALA A 69 -2.07 -5.89 5.90
N ILE A 70 -1.19 -6.43 6.74
CA ILE A 70 -1.51 -6.86 8.10
C ILE A 70 -0.82 -5.91 9.07
N GLN A 71 -1.58 -5.45 10.08
CA GLN A 71 -1.09 -4.64 11.18
C GLN A 71 -1.44 -5.33 12.50
N THR A 72 -0.66 -6.35 12.86
CA THR A 72 -0.79 -6.98 14.17
C THR A 72 -0.07 -6.13 15.20
N VAL A 73 -0.79 -5.71 16.23
CA VAL A 73 -0.27 -4.90 17.33
C VAL A 73 0.10 -5.81 18.48
N GLY A 74 1.29 -5.67 19.04
CA GLY A 74 1.77 -6.43 20.18
C GLY A 74 3.17 -6.01 20.60
N GLU A 75 3.49 -6.22 21.87
CA GLU A 75 4.85 -6.00 22.37
C GLU A 75 5.84 -6.91 21.65
N LEU A 76 7.01 -6.37 21.31
CA LEU A 76 8.02 -7.11 20.54
C LEU A 76 8.42 -8.43 21.22
N ALA A 77 8.53 -8.43 22.55
CA ALA A 77 8.88 -9.62 23.34
C ALA A 77 7.81 -10.72 23.35
N ALA A 78 6.54 -10.37 23.06
CA ALA A 78 5.40 -11.29 23.06
C ALA A 78 4.96 -11.70 21.65
N MET A 79 5.61 -11.18 20.59
CA MET A 79 5.21 -11.48 19.23
C MET A 79 5.71 -12.85 18.79
N ALA A 80 4.78 -13.73 18.41
CA ALA A 80 5.09 -15.08 17.94
C ALA A 80 5.87 -15.02 16.60
N PRO A 81 6.85 -15.92 16.39
CA PRO A 81 7.59 -15.99 15.13
C PRO A 81 6.70 -16.11 13.89
N GLU A 82 5.60 -16.85 13.98
CA GLU A 82 4.63 -17.04 12.91
C GLU A 82 3.94 -15.72 12.54
N SER A 83 3.59 -14.89 13.53
CA SER A 83 3.02 -13.55 13.29
C SER A 83 4.02 -12.61 12.64
N ILE A 84 5.30 -12.69 13.02
CA ILE A 84 6.38 -11.93 12.37
C ILE A 84 6.49 -12.35 10.90
N ALA A 85 6.54 -13.66 10.64
CA ALA A 85 6.64 -14.21 9.29
C ALA A 85 5.43 -13.81 8.43
N GLU A 86 4.20 -13.89 8.97
CA GLU A 86 2.99 -13.52 8.26
C GLU A 86 2.97 -12.01 7.89
N ILE A 87 3.33 -11.12 8.83
CA ILE A 87 3.42 -9.68 8.55
C ILE A 87 4.42 -9.42 7.42
N MET A 88 5.61 -10.00 7.50
CA MET A 88 6.64 -9.83 6.46
C MET A 88 6.20 -10.43 5.12
N GLN A 89 5.53 -11.59 5.14
CA GLN A 89 5.06 -12.23 3.92
C GLN A 89 4.02 -11.35 3.21
N VAL A 90 3.00 -10.86 3.92
CA VAL A 90 1.94 -10.05 3.30
C VAL A 90 2.43 -8.65 2.92
N ASN A 91 3.16 -7.97 3.82
CA ASN A 91 3.48 -6.56 3.65
C ASN A 91 4.71 -6.30 2.78
N PHE A 92 5.54 -7.32 2.55
CA PHE A 92 6.80 -7.19 1.82
C PHE A 92 7.01 -8.29 0.77
N SER A 93 7.04 -9.58 1.16
CA SER A 93 7.46 -10.66 0.25
C SER A 93 6.50 -10.83 -0.93
N ALA A 94 5.19 -10.79 -0.69
CA ALA A 94 4.19 -10.87 -1.76
C ALA A 94 4.31 -9.71 -2.76
N ILE A 95 4.74 -8.53 -2.31
CA ILE A 95 4.99 -7.37 -3.19
C ILE A 95 6.27 -7.58 -3.99
N ALA A 96 7.32 -8.14 -3.37
CA ALA A 96 8.54 -8.52 -4.08
C ALA A 96 8.26 -9.59 -5.14
N GLU A 97 7.42 -10.59 -4.85
CA GLU A 97 6.95 -11.57 -5.84
C GLU A 97 6.20 -10.90 -6.99
N THR A 98 5.35 -9.91 -6.70
CA THR A 98 4.64 -9.11 -7.73
C THR A 98 5.63 -8.41 -8.66
N TYR A 99 6.67 -7.79 -8.11
CA TYR A 99 7.71 -7.13 -8.89
C TYR A 99 8.50 -8.11 -9.75
N ALA A 100 8.89 -9.25 -9.19
CA ALA A 100 9.60 -10.30 -9.93
C ALA A 100 8.74 -10.84 -11.08
N PHE A 101 7.44 -11.04 -10.86
CA PHE A 101 6.51 -11.43 -11.91
C PHE A 101 6.42 -10.38 -13.02
N VAL A 102 6.21 -9.10 -12.70
CA VAL A 102 6.16 -8.01 -13.68
C VAL A 102 7.43 -7.97 -14.52
N LYS A 103 8.62 -8.13 -13.89
CA LYS A 103 9.90 -8.14 -14.62
C LYS A 103 10.04 -9.30 -15.58
N SER A 104 9.51 -10.47 -15.24
CA SER A 104 9.63 -11.69 -16.05
C SER A 104 8.50 -11.88 -17.07
N SER A 105 7.39 -11.15 -16.91
CA SER A 105 6.22 -11.24 -17.79
C SER A 105 6.32 -10.32 -19.01
N SER A 106 5.40 -10.49 -19.95
CA SER A 106 5.23 -9.57 -21.08
C SER A 106 4.27 -8.40 -20.80
N TRP A 107 3.83 -8.21 -19.54
CA TRP A 107 2.99 -7.05 -19.19
C TRP A 107 3.76 -5.74 -19.32
N VAL A 108 3.09 -4.75 -19.88
CA VAL A 108 3.60 -3.38 -19.97
C VAL A 108 2.95 -2.54 -18.89
N VAL A 109 3.39 -2.75 -17.64
CA VAL A 109 2.88 -2.02 -16.48
C VAL A 109 3.47 -0.59 -16.49
N GLN A 110 2.60 0.42 -16.44
CA GLN A 110 3.02 1.83 -16.49
C GLN A 110 3.50 2.34 -15.13
N SER A 111 2.80 1.96 -14.05
CA SER A 111 3.15 2.38 -12.70
C SER A 111 2.67 1.40 -11.63
N ILE A 112 3.49 1.24 -10.61
CA ILE A 112 3.18 0.48 -9.39
C ILE A 112 3.23 1.46 -8.22
N VAL A 113 2.19 1.48 -7.38
CA VAL A 113 2.17 2.26 -6.13
C VAL A 113 1.92 1.36 -4.94
N ASN A 114 2.81 1.45 -3.96
CA ASN A 114 2.72 0.72 -2.70
C ASN A 114 2.11 1.60 -1.60
N ILE A 115 1.16 1.06 -0.84
CA ILE A 115 0.64 1.76 0.34
C ILE A 115 1.56 1.47 1.54
N SER A 116 2.32 2.49 1.92
CA SER A 116 3.19 2.51 3.09
C SER A 116 2.52 3.24 4.27
N SER A 117 3.26 3.49 5.33
CA SER A 117 2.80 4.15 6.56
C SER A 117 3.88 5.06 7.12
N VAL A 118 3.50 6.12 7.82
CA VAL A 118 4.43 6.95 8.61
C VAL A 118 5.23 6.11 9.62
N GLU A 119 4.72 4.94 9.99
CA GLU A 119 5.43 4.01 10.87
C GLU A 119 6.65 3.35 10.20
N ALA A 120 6.86 3.52 8.90
CA ALA A 120 8.11 3.17 8.22
C ALA A 120 9.32 3.99 8.73
N VAL A 121 9.06 5.19 9.24
CA VAL A 121 10.10 6.14 9.70
C VAL A 121 9.90 6.64 11.13
N HIS A 122 8.70 6.47 11.69
CA HIS A 122 8.36 6.86 13.07
C HIS A 122 7.99 5.63 13.88
N ALA A 123 8.85 5.27 14.81
CA ALA A 123 8.62 4.12 15.68
C ALA A 123 7.39 4.33 16.59
N ARG A 124 6.61 3.26 16.75
CA ARG A 124 5.46 3.25 17.66
C ARG A 124 5.48 1.98 18.52
N VAL A 125 5.16 2.12 19.81
CA VAL A 125 5.06 0.98 20.72
C VAL A 125 4.02 -0.01 20.21
N GLY A 126 4.36 -1.29 20.20
CA GLY A 126 3.50 -2.38 19.72
C GLY A 126 3.45 -2.54 18.20
N HIS A 127 4.16 -1.72 17.41
CA HIS A 127 4.11 -1.74 15.95
C HIS A 127 5.46 -2.05 15.28
N ALA A 128 6.44 -2.58 16.03
CA ALA A 128 7.82 -2.73 15.56
C ALA A 128 7.94 -3.51 14.25
N ILE A 129 7.28 -4.67 14.14
CA ILE A 129 7.36 -5.51 12.92
C ILE A 129 6.59 -4.88 11.75
N TYR A 130 5.43 -4.29 12.03
CA TYR A 130 4.69 -3.56 11.00
C TYR A 130 5.52 -2.40 10.43
N GLY A 131 6.08 -1.54 11.30
CA GLY A 131 6.95 -0.44 10.88
C GLY A 131 8.15 -0.93 10.07
N ALA A 132 8.83 -1.99 10.54
CA ALA A 132 9.95 -2.61 9.82
C ALA A 132 9.52 -3.14 8.43
N SER A 133 8.35 -3.78 8.31
CA SER A 133 7.83 -4.25 7.03
C SER A 133 7.56 -3.11 6.04
N LYS A 134 7.05 -1.97 6.54
CA LYS A 134 6.81 -0.77 5.71
C LYS A 134 8.10 -0.05 5.33
N ALA A 135 9.11 -0.02 6.21
CA ALA A 135 10.45 0.48 5.88
C ALA A 135 11.12 -0.38 4.79
N ALA A 136 11.03 -1.71 4.90
CA ALA A 136 11.50 -2.64 3.88
C ALA A 136 10.79 -2.41 2.54
N LEU A 137 9.46 -2.21 2.55
CA LEU A 137 8.67 -1.91 1.36
C LEU A 137 9.12 -0.62 0.67
N GLU A 138 9.43 0.44 1.42
CA GLU A 138 9.94 1.70 0.85
C GLU A 138 11.33 1.54 0.23
N SER A 139 12.19 0.72 0.83
CA SER A 139 13.49 0.38 0.24
C SER A 139 13.31 -0.40 -1.06
N LEU A 140 12.44 -1.42 -1.08
CA LEU A 140 12.11 -2.19 -2.27
C LEU A 140 11.52 -1.31 -3.38
N THR A 141 10.67 -0.34 -3.03
CA THR A 141 10.09 0.61 -3.98
C THR A 141 11.15 1.38 -4.76
N ARG A 142 12.18 1.86 -4.07
CA ARG A 142 13.31 2.59 -4.70
C ARG A 142 14.15 1.69 -5.60
N SER A 143 14.45 0.46 -5.16
CA SER A 143 15.17 -0.51 -5.97
C SER A 143 14.40 -0.88 -7.24
N ALA A 144 13.09 -1.13 -7.09
CA ALA A 144 12.20 -1.47 -8.19
C ALA A 144 12.07 -0.32 -9.23
N ALA A 145 12.13 0.93 -8.79
CA ALA A 145 12.14 2.08 -9.70
C ALA A 145 13.32 2.07 -10.69
N ILE A 146 14.42 1.47 -10.29
CA ILE A 146 15.61 1.30 -11.15
C ILE A 146 15.51 0.03 -11.99
N GLU A 147 15.15 -1.09 -11.34
CA GLU A 147 15.22 -2.42 -11.97
C GLU A 147 14.07 -2.68 -12.95
N LEU A 148 12.89 -2.09 -12.72
CA LEU A 148 11.71 -2.27 -13.57
C LEU A 148 11.54 -1.20 -14.64
N ALA A 149 12.44 -0.21 -14.74
CA ALA A 149 12.32 0.82 -15.75
C ALA A 149 12.05 0.19 -17.14
N PRO A 150 11.10 0.75 -17.93
CA PRO A 150 10.42 2.02 -17.78
C PRO A 150 9.16 2.00 -16.87
N THR A 151 8.78 0.86 -16.28
CA THR A 151 7.72 0.78 -15.25
C THR A 151 8.12 1.65 -14.05
N ARG A 152 7.26 2.60 -13.67
CA ARG A 152 7.52 3.47 -12.51
C ARG A 152 7.10 2.74 -11.22
N SER A 153 7.85 2.93 -10.14
CA SER A 153 7.56 2.37 -8.83
C SER A 153 7.65 3.47 -7.77
N ASN A 154 6.56 3.71 -7.05
CA ASN A 154 6.46 4.72 -6.02
C ASN A 154 5.73 4.17 -4.78
N ALA A 155 5.81 4.86 -3.64
CA ALA A 155 5.03 4.54 -2.47
C ALA A 155 4.25 5.75 -1.96
N LEU A 156 3.09 5.49 -1.35
CA LEU A 156 2.27 6.45 -0.66
C LEU A 156 2.37 6.18 0.84
N ARG A 157 3.09 7.01 1.57
CA ARG A 157 3.27 6.92 3.02
C ARG A 157 2.12 7.62 3.71
N LEU A 158 1.18 6.85 4.25
CA LEU A 158 -0.02 7.39 4.88
C LEU A 158 0.18 7.66 6.36
N GLY A 159 -0.36 8.78 6.82
CA GLY A 159 -0.63 9.05 8.23
C GLY A 159 -1.89 8.33 8.72
N LEU A 160 -2.44 8.82 9.82
CA LEU A 160 -3.67 8.27 10.38
C LEU A 160 -4.87 8.64 9.50
N ILE A 161 -5.50 7.62 8.91
CA ILE A 161 -6.70 7.76 8.09
C ILE A 161 -7.94 7.50 8.93
N SER A 162 -8.90 8.40 8.83
CA SER A 162 -10.19 8.30 9.51
C SER A 162 -10.96 7.07 9.02
N ARG A 163 -11.55 6.33 9.96
CA ARG A 163 -12.42 5.17 9.66
C ARG A 163 -13.59 5.14 10.66
N PRO A 164 -14.71 4.51 10.32
CA PRO A 164 -15.82 4.36 11.23
C PRO A 164 -15.39 3.77 12.58
N GLY A 165 -15.85 4.38 13.67
CA GLY A 165 -15.58 3.91 15.02
C GLY A 165 -14.19 4.24 15.59
N ILE A 166 -13.23 4.79 14.83
CA ILE A 166 -11.87 5.03 15.34
C ILE A 166 -11.86 6.03 16.52
N LYS A 167 -12.70 7.08 16.46
CA LYS A 167 -12.79 8.08 17.54
C LYS A 167 -13.34 7.50 18.85
N SER A 168 -14.21 6.52 18.78
CA SER A 168 -14.77 5.84 19.96
C SER A 168 -13.88 4.71 20.47
N SER A 169 -13.20 3.97 19.58
CA SER A 169 -12.34 2.86 19.97
C SER A 169 -10.93 3.29 20.42
N TRP A 170 -10.48 4.48 20.01
CA TRP A 170 -9.16 5.00 20.34
C TRP A 170 -9.11 6.53 20.45
N PRO A 171 -9.93 7.12 21.37
CA PRO A 171 -10.09 8.59 21.47
C PRO A 171 -8.78 9.32 21.79
N GLU A 172 -7.95 8.74 22.67
CA GLU A 172 -6.68 9.35 23.10
C GLU A 172 -5.68 9.47 21.94
N GLY A 173 -5.57 8.41 21.14
CA GLY A 173 -4.68 8.40 19.99
C GLY A 173 -5.14 9.36 18.90
N VAL A 174 -6.44 9.44 18.64
CA VAL A 174 -6.99 10.41 17.69
C VAL A 174 -6.73 11.84 18.17
N ASN A 175 -7.00 12.15 19.43
CA ASN A 175 -6.73 13.47 20.01
C ASN A 175 -5.24 13.84 19.95
N SER A 176 -4.36 12.88 20.26
CA SER A 176 -2.90 13.07 20.15
C SER A 176 -2.48 13.36 18.71
N TRP A 177 -3.01 12.57 17.74
CA TRP A 177 -2.76 12.78 16.32
C TRP A 177 -3.21 14.17 15.87
N GLU A 178 -4.47 14.53 16.15
CA GLU A 178 -5.03 15.83 15.74
C GLU A 178 -4.27 17.02 16.36
N LYS A 179 -3.73 16.89 17.57
CA LYS A 179 -2.88 17.93 18.21
C LYS A 179 -1.48 18.03 17.59
N SER A 180 -0.86 16.91 17.26
CA SER A 180 0.51 16.89 16.72
C SER A 180 0.56 17.15 15.20
N THR A 181 -0.55 17.00 14.51
CA THR A 181 -0.62 17.19 13.06
C THR A 181 -0.92 18.64 12.71
N PRO A 182 -0.10 19.33 11.90
CA PRO A 182 -0.31 20.75 11.52
C PRO A 182 -1.67 21.04 10.92
N LEU A 183 -2.27 20.11 10.16
CA LEU A 183 -3.62 20.28 9.62
C LEU A 183 -4.75 19.91 10.61
N HIS A 184 -4.43 19.55 11.84
CA HIS A 184 -5.34 19.28 12.97
C HIS A 184 -6.51 18.32 12.65
N ARG A 185 -6.29 17.36 11.78
CA ARG A 185 -7.27 16.34 11.44
C ARG A 185 -6.60 15.03 11.06
N MET A 186 -7.33 13.93 11.09
CA MET A 186 -6.97 12.72 10.37
C MET A 186 -7.11 12.94 8.86
N GLY A 187 -6.38 12.17 8.07
CA GLY A 187 -6.65 12.05 6.64
C GLY A 187 -7.99 11.40 6.37
N ASP A 188 -8.58 11.67 5.24
CA ASP A 188 -9.76 10.96 4.74
C ASP A 188 -9.43 10.12 3.50
N LEU A 189 -10.40 9.35 3.02
CA LEU A 189 -10.20 8.48 1.86
C LEU A 189 -9.95 9.27 0.56
N ALA A 190 -10.45 10.50 0.45
CA ALA A 190 -10.21 11.35 -0.72
C ALA A 190 -8.76 11.89 -0.73
N ASP A 191 -8.15 12.13 0.45
CA ASP A 191 -6.72 12.47 0.51
C ASP A 191 -5.87 11.33 -0.07
N VAL A 192 -6.23 10.07 0.25
CA VAL A 192 -5.52 8.88 -0.25
C VAL A 192 -5.68 8.74 -1.77
N THR A 193 -6.93 8.78 -2.28
CA THR A 193 -7.19 8.51 -3.70
C THR A 193 -6.65 9.60 -4.63
N LYS A 194 -6.69 10.88 -4.21
CA LYS A 194 -6.07 11.98 -4.97
C LYS A 194 -4.55 11.84 -5.09
N ALA A 195 -3.89 11.52 -3.99
CA ALA A 195 -2.44 11.31 -3.99
C ALA A 195 -2.05 10.04 -4.78
N LEU A 196 -2.85 8.97 -4.67
CA LEU A 196 -2.66 7.76 -5.45
C LEU A 196 -2.82 8.02 -6.95
N GLN A 197 -3.88 8.71 -7.36
CA GLN A 197 -4.11 9.09 -8.75
C GLN A 197 -2.95 9.91 -9.31
N PHE A 198 -2.42 10.85 -8.52
CA PHE A 198 -1.24 11.64 -8.89
C PHE A 198 -0.02 10.77 -9.17
N LEU A 199 0.35 9.85 -8.26
CA LEU A 199 1.50 8.96 -8.45
C LEU A 199 1.33 7.99 -9.63
N LEU A 200 0.11 7.49 -9.85
CA LEU A 200 -0.17 6.61 -10.98
C LEU A 200 -0.06 7.35 -12.31
N SER A 201 -0.45 8.63 -12.39
CA SER A 201 -0.52 9.40 -13.64
C SER A 201 0.71 10.26 -13.95
N ALA A 202 1.54 10.61 -12.95
CA ALA A 202 2.69 11.51 -13.14
C ALA A 202 3.87 10.78 -13.84
N PRO A 203 4.18 11.09 -15.13
CA PRO A 203 5.08 10.26 -15.93
C PRO A 203 6.56 10.40 -15.58
N TRP A 204 6.92 11.44 -14.83
CA TRP A 204 8.32 11.75 -14.47
C TRP A 204 8.63 11.55 -12.98
N ILE A 205 7.80 10.73 -12.29
CA ILE A 205 7.98 10.40 -10.87
C ILE A 205 8.15 8.89 -10.74
N THR A 206 9.32 8.47 -10.26
CA THR A 206 9.64 7.09 -9.90
C THR A 206 10.64 7.06 -8.76
N GLY A 207 10.57 6.06 -7.88
CA GLY A 207 11.39 5.94 -6.66
C GLY A 207 10.93 6.85 -5.52
N GLU A 208 9.83 7.58 -5.69
CA GLU A 208 9.32 8.55 -4.71
C GLU A 208 8.52 7.87 -3.59
N ILE A 209 8.69 8.38 -2.38
CA ILE A 209 7.89 8.02 -1.21
C ILE A 209 7.10 9.28 -0.80
N LEU A 210 5.92 9.43 -1.39
CA LEU A 210 5.06 10.59 -1.12
C LEU A 210 4.37 10.45 0.24
N THR A 211 4.66 11.36 1.16
CA THR A 211 4.03 11.37 2.48
C THR A 211 2.70 12.14 2.45
N VAL A 212 1.63 11.51 2.96
CA VAL A 212 0.27 12.08 3.06
C VAL A 212 -0.21 11.90 4.50
N ASP A 213 0.14 12.84 5.37
CA ASP A 213 -0.05 12.73 6.82
C ASP A 213 -0.47 14.04 7.50
N GLY A 214 -0.87 15.04 6.71
CA GLY A 214 -1.25 16.36 7.23
C GLY A 214 -0.11 17.15 7.85
N GLY A 215 1.15 16.79 7.52
CA GLY A 215 2.37 17.43 8.03
C GLY A 215 2.88 16.85 9.35
N ASN A 216 2.32 15.74 9.83
CA ASN A 216 2.72 15.11 11.09
C ASN A 216 4.23 14.77 11.09
N SER A 217 4.74 14.17 10.03
CA SER A 217 6.17 13.82 9.89
C SER A 217 7.10 15.03 9.75
N ALA A 218 6.59 16.18 9.35
CA ALA A 218 7.36 17.42 9.22
C ALA A 218 7.36 18.24 10.51
N SER A 219 6.47 17.93 11.46
CA SER A 219 6.36 18.64 12.72
C SER A 219 7.46 18.18 13.70
N PRO A 220 8.31 19.07 14.19
CA PRO A 220 9.25 18.69 15.23
C PRO A 220 8.45 18.37 16.52
N ASN A 221 8.64 17.17 17.04
CA ASN A 221 8.09 16.76 18.33
C ASN A 221 8.97 17.34 19.45
N TRP A 222 8.85 18.66 19.70
CA TRP A 222 9.51 19.34 20.83
C TRP A 222 8.72 19.15 22.12
#